data_019540d20f2a9a16d203b5dbb3b21c25
#
_entry.id   019540d20f2a9a16d203b5dbb3b21c25
#
_cell.length_a   1.000
_cell.length_b   1.000
_cell.length_c   1.000
_cell.angle_alpha   90.00
_cell.angle_beta   90.00
_cell.angle_gamma   90.00
#
_symmetry.space_group_name_H-M   'P 1'
#
loop_
_entity.id
_entity.type
_entity.pdbx_description
1 polymer ?
#
loop_
_entity_poly.entity_id
_entity_poly.type
_entity_poly.pdbx_seq_one_letter_code
_entity_poly.pdbx_strand_id
1 'polypeptide(L)' 'KGDKAYLEASNELNKALYERHGFVEIGRVQFEDSPPAFPMIRESIK' A
#
# COMPACT_ATOMS: atom_id res chain seq x y z
N LYS A 1 0.40 -2.44 21.69
CA LYS A 1 1.21 -1.74 21.10
C LYS A 1 0.93 -1.70 19.67
N GLY A 2 0.66 -0.85 19.05
CA GLY A 2 0.27 -0.77 17.67
C GLY A 2 1.47 -0.80 16.75
N ASP A 3 1.58 -1.86 16.00
CA ASP A 3 2.60 -1.93 14.98
C ASP A 3 1.98 -1.64 13.64
N LYS A 4 2.72 -0.94 12.82
CA LYS A 4 2.26 -0.63 11.49
C LYS A 4 2.83 -1.63 10.51
N ALA A 5 2.01 -2.01 9.54
CA ALA A 5 2.45 -2.86 8.46
C ALA A 5 2.60 -2.01 7.20
N TYR A 6 3.68 -2.18 6.51
CA TYR A 6 3.97 -1.42 5.31
C TYR A 6 4.16 -2.37 4.13
N LEU A 7 3.61 -2.00 3.00
CA LEU A 7 3.85 -2.74 1.77
C LEU A 7 3.75 -1.82 0.59
N GLU A 8 4.16 -2.32 -0.55
CA GLU A 8 3.99 -1.61 -1.81
C GLU A 8 3.23 -2.51 -2.75
N ALA A 9 2.04 -2.08 -3.13
CA ALA A 9 1.27 -2.81 -4.13
C ALA A 9 1.86 -2.52 -5.49
N SER A 10 1.92 -3.54 -6.33
CA SER A 10 2.56 -3.38 -7.63
C SER A 10 1.57 -3.13 -8.75
N ASN A 11 0.29 -3.18 -8.49
CA ASN A 11 -0.72 -2.82 -9.48
C ASN A 11 -1.99 -2.45 -8.76
N GLU A 12 -2.94 -1.92 -9.52
CA GLU A 12 -4.16 -1.43 -8.92
C GLU A 12 -5.03 -2.55 -8.38
N LEU A 13 -4.94 -3.71 -8.99
CA LEU A 13 -5.71 -4.82 -8.50
C LEU A 13 -5.26 -5.22 -7.10
N ASN A 14 -3.95 -5.30 -6.90
CA ASN A 14 -3.42 -5.60 -5.58
C ASN A 14 -3.70 -4.47 -4.60
N LYS A 15 -3.65 -3.23 -5.08
CA LYS A 15 -3.97 -2.10 -4.22
C LYS A 15 -5.38 -2.23 -3.68
N ALA A 16 -6.34 -2.55 -4.55
CA ALA A 16 -7.72 -2.69 -4.10
C ALA A 16 -7.86 -3.83 -3.10
N LEU A 17 -7.12 -4.92 -3.32
CA LEU A 17 -7.16 -6.02 -2.39
C LEU A 17 -6.67 -5.60 -1.01
N TYR A 18 -5.56 -4.88 -0.98
CA TYR A 18 -5.01 -4.46 0.30
C TYR A 18 -5.89 -3.42 0.99
N GLU A 19 -6.56 -2.59 0.21
CA GLU A 19 -7.48 -1.64 0.82
C GLU A 19 -8.62 -2.35 1.54
N ARG A 20 -9.02 -3.49 1.03
CA ARG A 20 -10.05 -4.27 1.69
C ARG A 20 -9.57 -4.87 3.00
N HIS A 21 -8.25 -4.96 3.16
CA HIS A 21 -7.66 -5.46 4.40
C HIS A 21 -7.25 -4.34 5.34
N GLY A 22 -7.64 -3.13 5.04
CA GLY A 22 -7.37 -2.03 5.95
C GLY A 22 -6.15 -1.22 5.62
N PHE A 23 -5.47 -1.50 4.53
CA PHE A 23 -4.33 -0.70 4.12
C PHE A 23 -4.80 0.58 3.46
N VAL A 24 -4.03 1.62 3.63
CA VAL A 24 -4.34 2.93 3.07
C VAL A 24 -3.15 3.35 2.21
N GLU A 25 -3.44 3.82 1.02
CA GLU A 25 -2.39 4.30 0.14
C GLU A 25 -1.86 5.62 0.68
N ILE A 26 -0.55 5.71 0.82
CA ILE A 26 0.07 6.91 1.35
C ILE A 26 0.81 7.69 0.29
N GLY A 27 0.77 7.23 -0.95
CA GLY A 27 1.40 7.97 -2.02
C GLY A 27 1.38 7.14 -3.28
N ARG A 28 2.00 7.67 -4.29
CA ARG A 28 2.13 6.95 -5.54
C ARG A 28 3.50 7.27 -6.12
N VAL A 29 4.25 6.24 -6.42
CA VAL A 29 5.58 6.40 -6.94
C VAL A 29 5.62 5.78 -8.32
N GLN A 30 6.08 6.55 -9.29
CA GLN A 30 6.23 6.04 -10.64
C GLN A 30 7.46 6.66 -11.26
N PHE A 31 8.37 5.81 -11.69
CA PHE A 31 9.55 6.25 -12.37
C PHE A 31 9.38 6.01 -13.84
N GLU A 32 10.20 6.69 -14.61
CA GLU A 32 10.04 6.69 -16.05
C GLU A 32 10.13 5.30 -16.65
N ASP A 33 11.02 4.48 -16.14
CA ASP A 33 11.24 3.16 -16.69
C ASP A 33 10.77 2.07 -15.75
N SER A 34 9.92 2.40 -14.81
CA SER A 34 9.48 1.43 -13.82
C SER A 34 7.97 1.38 -13.76
N PRO A 35 7.41 0.23 -13.40
CA PRO A 35 5.97 0.19 -13.19
C PRO A 35 5.59 1.02 -11.97
N PRO A 36 4.36 1.48 -11.92
CA PRO A 36 3.93 2.25 -10.77
C PRO A 36 3.91 1.40 -9.50
N ALA A 37 4.20 2.04 -8.40
CA ALA A 37 4.12 1.40 -7.10
C ALA A 37 3.20 2.20 -6.22
N PHE A 38 2.45 1.50 -5.38
CA PHE A 38 1.50 2.14 -4.50
C PHE A 38 1.88 1.80 -3.06
N PRO A 39 2.63 2.68 -2.41
CA PRO A 39 2.99 2.41 -1.01
C PRO A 39 1.75 2.50 -0.14
N MET A 40 1.58 1.53 0.73
CA MET A 40 0.41 1.43 1.56
C MET A 40 0.82 1.09 2.97
N ILE A 41 0.02 1.54 3.91
CA ILE A 41 0.30 1.30 5.30
C ILE A 41 -0.99 0.91 5.99
N ARG A 42 -0.87 0.06 6.98
CA ARG A 42 -2.00 -0.33 7.80
C ARG A 42 -1.59 -0.21 9.25
N GLU A 43 -2.37 0.53 10.00
CA GLU A 43 -2.11 0.67 11.41
C GLU A 43 -2.76 -0.46 12.17
N SER A 44 -2.05 -0.97 13.16
CA SER A 44 -2.61 -1.98 14.00
C SER A 44 -3.66 -1.36 14.90
N ILE A 45 -4.79 -2.02 14.98
CA ILE A 45 -5.82 -1.53 15.82
C ILE A 45 -5.80 -2.31 17.09
N LYS A 46 -5.41 -2.28 17.79
CA LYS A 46 -5.33 -3.01 18.84
C LYS A 46 -5.62 -3.57 19.34
#